data_269fbdcaa6474a9f714d02c3baf711bf
#
_entry.id   269fbdcaa6474a9f714d02c3baf711bf
#
_cell.length_a   1.000
_cell.length_b   1.000
_cell.length_c   1.000
_cell.angle_alpha   90.00
_cell.angle_beta   90.00
_cell.angle_gamma   90.00
#
_symmetry.space_group_name_H-M   'P 1'
#
loop_
_entity.id
_entity.type
_entity.pdbx_description
1 polymer ?
#
loop_
_entity_poly.entity_id
_entity_poly.type
_entity_poly.pdbx_seq_one_letter_code
_entity_poly.pdbx_strand_id
1 'polypeptide(L)'
;MKTTLAPPPLMVTPSAIALPPEPIWRLTLAHYHAMVRSQILTEADPLEFLDGFLVPKAIKSPLHRLSTSLFQDFLSDFRPPNTHLNAHEPITLETSEPEPDVTVIQGETTDYRDRHPSAAEVLLVVEVADATLERDRGLKKRLYAAAGIANYWILNLVDRQLECYSEPAIGPDNQGGNLETAAVYQQCQILTESSEIGLPWGVGGDRETPIVADLF
;
A
#
# COMPACT_ATOMS: atom_id res chain seq x y z
N MET A 1 -15.31 -28.33 -29.13
CA MET A 1 -15.83 -28.29 -27.75
C MET A 1 -15.74 -26.84 -27.29
N LYS A 2 -16.87 -26.17 -27.03
CA LYS A 2 -16.89 -24.80 -26.49
C LYS A 2 -16.79 -24.91 -24.98
N THR A 3 -15.67 -24.53 -24.42
CA THR A 3 -15.50 -24.43 -22.98
C THR A 3 -16.34 -23.23 -22.50
N THR A 4 -17.44 -23.54 -21.81
CA THR A 4 -18.27 -22.50 -21.17
C THR A 4 -17.51 -22.04 -19.92
N LEU A 5 -16.97 -20.83 -19.94
CA LEU A 5 -16.45 -20.20 -18.73
C LEU A 5 -17.57 -20.10 -17.72
N ALA A 6 -17.31 -20.54 -16.47
CA ALA A 6 -18.19 -20.29 -15.37
C ALA A 6 -18.36 -18.76 -15.17
N PRO A 7 -19.57 -18.27 -14.87
CA PRO A 7 -19.76 -16.85 -14.58
C PRO A 7 -18.92 -16.46 -13.35
N PRO A 8 -18.34 -15.24 -13.35
CA PRO A 8 -17.64 -14.74 -12.17
C PRO A 8 -18.57 -14.74 -10.95
N PRO A 9 -18.02 -14.93 -9.74
CA PRO A 9 -18.82 -14.87 -8.54
C PRO A 9 -19.51 -13.51 -8.46
N LEU A 10 -20.81 -13.53 -8.17
CA LEU A 10 -21.60 -12.30 -7.96
C LEU A 10 -20.93 -11.51 -6.83
N MET A 11 -20.31 -10.38 -7.17
CA MET A 11 -20.00 -9.36 -6.19
C MET A 11 -21.32 -8.82 -5.65
N VAL A 12 -21.76 -9.37 -4.54
CA VAL A 12 -22.83 -8.78 -3.76
C VAL A 12 -22.26 -7.46 -3.23
N THR A 13 -22.66 -6.33 -3.84
CA THR A 13 -22.49 -5.03 -3.18
C THR A 13 -23.12 -5.18 -1.80
N PRO A 14 -22.37 -4.99 -0.72
CA PRO A 14 -22.96 -5.08 0.60
C PRO A 14 -24.02 -3.98 0.67
N SER A 15 -25.27 -4.37 0.55
CA SER A 15 -26.37 -3.61 1.18
C SER A 15 -25.85 -3.34 2.58
N ALA A 16 -25.87 -2.09 3.05
CA ALA A 16 -25.26 -1.67 4.30
C ALA A 16 -25.79 -2.52 5.47
N ILE A 17 -25.28 -3.75 5.57
CA ILE A 17 -25.47 -4.58 6.76
C ILE A 17 -24.63 -3.88 7.80
N ALA A 18 -25.30 -3.21 8.73
CA ALA A 18 -24.63 -2.70 9.92
C ALA A 18 -23.81 -3.87 10.51
N LEU A 19 -22.53 -3.62 10.78
CA LEU A 19 -21.71 -4.60 11.48
C LEU A 19 -22.45 -5.03 12.74
N PRO A 20 -22.40 -6.33 13.10
CA PRO A 20 -23.03 -6.80 14.32
C PRO A 20 -22.46 -6.00 15.51
N PRO A 21 -23.29 -5.73 16.55
CA PRO A 21 -22.81 -5.01 17.73
C PRO A 21 -21.78 -5.81 18.56
N GLU A 22 -21.68 -7.10 18.30
CA GLU A 22 -20.72 -7.98 18.94
C GLU A 22 -19.31 -7.73 18.40
N PRO A 23 -18.24 -7.94 19.23
CA PRO A 23 -16.87 -7.86 18.79
C PRO A 23 -16.59 -8.81 17.60
N ILE A 24 -16.08 -8.29 16.52
CA ILE A 24 -15.68 -9.10 15.37
C ILE A 24 -14.32 -9.75 15.67
N TRP A 25 -14.26 -11.07 15.47
CA TRP A 25 -13.00 -11.80 15.58
C TRP A 25 -12.07 -11.38 14.44
N ARG A 26 -10.84 -10.95 14.79
CA ARG A 26 -9.79 -10.66 13.82
C ARG A 26 -8.84 -11.85 13.70
N LEU A 27 -8.46 -12.16 12.49
CA LEU A 27 -7.43 -13.16 12.22
C LEU A 27 -6.07 -12.62 12.65
N THR A 28 -5.20 -13.50 13.13
CA THR A 28 -3.79 -13.18 13.31
C THR A 28 -3.03 -13.44 12.00
N LEU A 29 -1.84 -12.88 11.85
CA LEU A 29 -0.93 -13.19 10.73
C LEU A 29 -0.64 -14.71 10.66
N ALA A 30 -0.51 -15.38 11.80
CA ALA A 30 -0.32 -16.83 11.86
C ALA A 30 -1.52 -17.61 11.28
N HIS A 31 -2.76 -17.14 11.51
CA HIS A 31 -3.96 -17.72 10.90
C HIS A 31 -3.95 -17.54 9.39
N TYR A 32 -3.66 -16.32 8.93
CA TYR A 32 -3.56 -16.01 7.49
C TYR A 32 -2.51 -16.90 6.80
N HIS A 33 -1.29 -16.98 7.32
CA HIS A 33 -0.26 -17.86 6.76
C HIS A 33 -0.63 -19.35 6.82
N ALA A 34 -1.39 -19.79 7.84
CA ALA A 34 -1.89 -21.17 7.88
C ALA A 34 -2.90 -21.43 6.76
N MET A 35 -3.78 -20.47 6.45
CA MET A 35 -4.74 -20.58 5.34
C MET A 35 -4.03 -20.64 3.99
N VAL A 36 -2.99 -19.83 3.78
CA VAL A 36 -2.15 -19.88 2.57
C VAL A 36 -1.42 -21.23 2.46
N ARG A 37 -0.74 -21.67 3.51
CA ARG A 37 -0.02 -22.96 3.49
C ARG A 37 -0.92 -24.17 3.26
N SER A 38 -2.16 -24.12 3.74
CA SER A 38 -3.14 -25.20 3.55
C SER A 38 -3.95 -25.08 2.25
N GLN A 39 -3.62 -24.12 1.40
CA GLN A 39 -4.30 -23.86 0.12
C GLN A 39 -5.81 -23.51 0.30
N ILE A 40 -6.19 -22.97 1.45
CA ILE A 40 -7.53 -22.35 1.66
C ILE A 40 -7.56 -21.00 0.97
N LEU A 41 -6.46 -20.24 1.04
CA LEU A 41 -6.21 -19.04 0.23
C LEU A 41 -5.09 -19.32 -0.76
N THR A 42 -5.25 -18.80 -1.96
CA THR A 42 -4.33 -19.01 -3.09
C THR A 42 -4.09 -17.68 -3.81
N GLU A 43 -3.12 -17.62 -4.71
CA GLU A 43 -2.87 -16.46 -5.58
C GLU A 43 -4.08 -16.08 -6.48
N ALA A 44 -5.02 -17.02 -6.68
CA ALA A 44 -6.24 -16.75 -7.45
C ALA A 44 -7.29 -15.96 -6.65
N ASP A 45 -7.14 -15.87 -5.33
CA ASP A 45 -8.04 -15.12 -4.47
C ASP A 45 -7.59 -13.65 -4.42
N PRO A 46 -8.39 -12.69 -4.97
CA PRO A 46 -8.00 -11.29 -5.06
C PRO A 46 -8.17 -10.59 -3.71
N LEU A 47 -7.40 -10.98 -2.71
CA LEU A 47 -7.51 -10.53 -1.32
C LEU A 47 -6.18 -9.98 -0.80
N GLU A 48 -6.26 -8.98 0.09
CA GLU A 48 -5.17 -8.53 0.96
C GLU A 48 -5.54 -8.84 2.42
N PHE A 49 -4.55 -9.13 3.26
CA PHE A 49 -4.73 -9.27 4.69
C PHE A 49 -4.42 -7.94 5.39
N LEU A 50 -5.46 -7.23 5.86
CA LEU A 50 -5.36 -5.89 6.45
C LEU A 50 -6.03 -5.85 7.83
N ASP A 51 -5.27 -5.54 8.89
CA ASP A 51 -5.74 -5.41 10.28
C ASP A 51 -6.58 -6.60 10.77
N GLY A 52 -6.17 -7.80 10.40
CA GLY A 52 -6.87 -9.03 10.74
C GLY A 52 -8.07 -9.37 9.85
N PHE A 53 -8.31 -8.64 8.78
CA PHE A 53 -9.40 -8.89 7.83
C PHE A 53 -8.87 -9.30 6.45
N LEU A 54 -9.65 -10.12 5.75
CA LEU A 54 -9.47 -10.41 4.33
C LEU A 54 -10.25 -9.37 3.51
N VAL A 55 -9.54 -8.50 2.81
CA VAL A 55 -10.12 -7.35 2.10
C VAL A 55 -9.95 -7.57 0.59
N PRO A 56 -11.03 -7.46 -0.20
CA PRO A 56 -10.90 -7.60 -1.65
C PRO A 56 -9.99 -6.54 -2.27
N LYS A 57 -9.09 -6.98 -3.18
CA LYS A 57 -8.28 -6.09 -4.02
C LYS A 57 -9.18 -5.37 -5.03
N ALA A 58 -8.89 -4.12 -5.31
CA ALA A 58 -9.57 -3.39 -6.37
C ALA A 58 -9.07 -3.83 -7.76
N ILE A 59 -9.94 -3.68 -8.76
CA ILE A 59 -9.54 -3.88 -10.15
C ILE A 59 -8.73 -2.66 -10.60
N LYS A 60 -7.53 -2.90 -11.12
CA LYS A 60 -6.61 -1.85 -11.57
C LYS A 60 -7.03 -1.33 -12.95
N SER A 61 -7.26 -0.02 -13.04
CA SER A 61 -7.53 0.66 -14.32
C SER A 61 -6.29 0.70 -15.22
N PRO A 62 -6.44 0.96 -16.54
CA PRO A 62 -5.28 1.16 -17.41
C PRO A 62 -4.38 2.31 -16.97
N LEU A 63 -4.94 3.42 -16.46
CA LEU A 63 -4.18 4.55 -15.94
C LEU A 63 -3.40 4.16 -14.68
N HIS A 64 -4.03 3.46 -13.74
CA HIS A 64 -3.35 2.93 -12.54
C HIS A 64 -2.10 2.11 -12.94
N ARG A 65 -2.25 1.19 -13.89
CA ARG A 65 -1.13 0.35 -14.35
C ARG A 65 -0.01 1.17 -14.99
N LEU A 66 -0.37 2.16 -15.84
CA LEU A 66 0.60 3.07 -16.46
C LEU A 66 1.35 3.85 -15.39
N SER A 67 0.64 4.52 -14.50
CA SER A 67 1.23 5.34 -13.44
C SER A 67 2.10 4.53 -12.49
N THR A 68 1.72 3.29 -12.16
CA THR A 68 2.57 2.38 -11.38
C THR A 68 3.88 2.10 -12.11
N SER A 69 3.85 1.85 -13.42
CA SER A 69 5.06 1.60 -14.22
C SER A 69 5.96 2.83 -14.29
N LEU A 70 5.39 4.01 -14.54
CA LEU A 70 6.14 5.28 -14.56
C LEU A 70 6.80 5.57 -13.20
N PHE A 71 6.07 5.27 -12.10
CA PHE A 71 6.61 5.44 -10.77
C PHE A 71 7.76 4.47 -10.48
N GLN A 72 7.66 3.22 -10.94
CA GLN A 72 8.75 2.25 -10.83
C GLN A 72 9.99 2.69 -11.62
N ASP A 73 9.83 3.16 -12.86
CA ASP A 73 10.93 3.66 -13.69
C ASP A 73 11.60 4.84 -12.98
N PHE A 74 10.82 5.81 -12.48
CA PHE A 74 11.31 6.93 -11.70
C PHE A 74 12.13 6.47 -10.48
N LEU A 75 11.57 5.63 -9.63
CA LEU A 75 12.26 5.15 -8.43
C LEU A 75 13.48 4.29 -8.77
N SER A 76 13.47 3.54 -9.87
CA SER A 76 14.62 2.76 -10.32
C SER A 76 15.85 3.63 -10.58
N ASP A 77 15.64 4.83 -11.13
CA ASP A 77 16.71 5.77 -11.45
C ASP A 77 17.24 6.51 -10.23
N PHE A 78 16.43 6.68 -9.19
CA PHE A 78 16.72 7.55 -8.06
C PHE A 78 16.80 6.84 -6.70
N ARG A 79 16.57 5.52 -6.62
CA ARG A 79 16.66 4.76 -5.37
C ARG A 79 18.08 4.77 -4.78
N PRO A 80 18.21 4.67 -3.45
CA PRO A 80 19.54 4.59 -2.82
C PRO A 80 20.31 3.33 -3.26
N PRO A 81 21.64 3.34 -3.19
CA PRO A 81 22.44 2.12 -3.30
C PRO A 81 22.00 1.07 -2.25
N ASN A 82 22.22 -0.19 -2.54
CA ASN A 82 21.84 -1.32 -1.69
C ASN A 82 20.36 -1.36 -1.35
N THR A 83 19.51 -0.98 -2.31
CA THR A 83 18.05 -1.14 -2.24
C THR A 83 17.53 -1.76 -3.53
N HIS A 84 16.34 -2.35 -3.45
CA HIS A 84 15.63 -2.84 -4.63
C HIS A 84 14.17 -2.36 -4.60
N LEU A 85 13.48 -2.50 -5.73
CA LEU A 85 12.07 -2.21 -5.86
C LEU A 85 11.27 -3.51 -5.89
N ASN A 86 10.15 -3.54 -5.17
CA ASN A 86 9.10 -4.50 -5.37
C ASN A 86 7.84 -3.79 -5.88
N ALA A 87 7.05 -4.50 -6.69
CA ALA A 87 5.75 -4.03 -7.14
C ALA A 87 4.71 -5.11 -6.96
N HIS A 88 3.61 -4.76 -6.29
CA HIS A 88 2.51 -5.68 -6.00
C HIS A 88 2.94 -6.91 -5.19
N GLU A 89 4.03 -6.80 -4.46
CA GLU A 89 4.55 -7.85 -3.60
C GLU A 89 4.25 -7.53 -2.14
N PRO A 90 3.96 -8.55 -1.32
CA PRO A 90 3.61 -8.33 0.09
C PRO A 90 4.75 -7.74 0.91
N ILE A 91 4.37 -6.95 1.92
CA ILE A 91 5.24 -6.61 3.06
C ILE A 91 4.58 -7.12 4.34
N THR A 92 5.36 -7.71 5.23
CA THR A 92 4.83 -8.27 6.48
C THR A 92 4.85 -7.23 7.60
N LEU A 93 3.66 -6.90 8.11
CA LEU A 93 3.44 -6.06 9.27
C LEU A 93 2.95 -6.91 10.46
N GLU A 94 2.80 -6.33 11.64
CA GLU A 94 2.38 -7.07 12.83
C GLU A 94 0.99 -7.72 12.70
N THR A 95 0.03 -7.00 12.12
CA THR A 95 -1.37 -7.43 11.98
C THR A 95 -1.87 -7.47 10.54
N SER A 96 -0.97 -7.32 9.56
CA SER A 96 -1.33 -7.16 8.16
C SER A 96 -0.24 -7.68 7.22
N GLU A 97 -0.64 -8.02 6.00
CA GLU A 97 0.25 -8.32 4.89
C GLU A 97 -0.30 -7.65 3.63
N PRO A 98 -0.15 -6.30 3.54
CA PRO A 98 -0.58 -5.55 2.36
C PRO A 98 0.35 -5.79 1.18
N GLU A 99 -0.18 -5.57 -0.04
CA GLU A 99 0.56 -5.61 -1.29
C GLU A 99 0.61 -4.21 -1.93
N PRO A 100 1.56 -3.36 -1.56
CA PRO A 100 1.68 -2.02 -2.11
C PRO A 100 1.95 -2.03 -3.61
N ASP A 101 1.54 -0.97 -4.31
CA ASP A 101 1.80 -0.86 -5.75
C ASP A 101 3.29 -0.76 -6.05
N VAL A 102 4.06 0.01 -5.25
CA VAL A 102 5.54 0.04 -5.32
C VAL A 102 6.13 0.21 -3.93
N THR A 103 7.24 -0.49 -3.67
CA THR A 103 8.04 -0.30 -2.44
C THR A 103 9.52 -0.18 -2.77
N VAL A 104 10.22 0.66 -1.99
CA VAL A 104 11.69 0.72 -1.95
C VAL A 104 12.15 -0.01 -0.70
N ILE A 105 12.91 -1.08 -0.87
CA ILE A 105 13.29 -2.01 0.19
C ILE A 105 14.80 -2.05 0.32
N GLN A 106 15.30 -2.08 1.54
CA GLN A 106 16.71 -2.20 1.85
C GLN A 106 17.24 -3.59 1.48
N GLY A 107 18.49 -3.67 1.01
CA GLY A 107 19.14 -4.93 0.63
C GLY A 107 18.82 -5.38 -0.79
N GLU A 108 19.22 -6.61 -1.09
CA GLU A 108 19.03 -7.23 -2.39
C GLU A 108 17.80 -8.16 -2.38
N THR A 109 17.17 -8.37 -3.52
CA THR A 109 16.00 -9.28 -3.66
C THR A 109 16.29 -10.68 -3.09
N THR A 110 17.52 -11.14 -3.18
CA THR A 110 17.95 -12.46 -2.68
C THR A 110 17.91 -12.60 -1.15
N ASP A 111 17.91 -11.48 -0.41
CA ASP A 111 17.84 -11.46 1.06
C ASP A 111 16.43 -11.84 1.56
N TYR A 112 15.44 -11.81 0.65
CA TYR A 112 14.02 -12.06 0.92
C TYR A 112 13.52 -13.38 0.33
N ARG A 113 14.42 -14.33 0.08
CA ARG A 113 14.10 -15.65 -0.53
C ARG A 113 13.05 -16.43 0.25
N ASP A 114 13.09 -16.35 1.57
CA ASP A 114 12.30 -17.22 2.45
C ASP A 114 11.23 -16.44 3.26
N ARG A 115 11.12 -15.14 3.05
CA ARG A 115 10.16 -14.27 3.74
C ARG A 115 9.87 -13.00 2.95
N HIS A 116 8.80 -12.34 3.26
CA HIS A 116 8.55 -10.97 2.80
C HIS A 116 9.34 -9.95 3.63
N PRO A 117 9.62 -8.75 3.10
CA PRO A 117 10.21 -7.66 3.86
C PRO A 117 9.33 -7.27 5.05
N SER A 118 9.95 -6.94 6.17
CA SER A 118 9.30 -6.33 7.32
C SER A 118 9.26 -4.81 7.20
N ALA A 119 8.42 -4.15 8.00
CA ALA A 119 8.31 -2.68 8.00
C ALA A 119 9.66 -1.96 8.21
N ALA A 120 10.56 -2.51 9.02
CA ALA A 120 11.87 -1.91 9.32
C ALA A 120 12.82 -1.88 8.10
N GLU A 121 12.55 -2.69 7.08
CA GLU A 121 13.34 -2.81 5.85
C GLU A 121 12.76 -1.98 4.71
N VAL A 122 11.60 -1.36 4.91
CA VAL A 122 10.89 -0.54 3.91
C VAL A 122 11.27 0.93 4.07
N LEU A 123 11.88 1.52 3.04
CA LEU A 123 12.24 2.93 3.02
C LEU A 123 11.08 3.82 2.54
N LEU A 124 10.29 3.31 1.61
CA LEU A 124 9.15 4.02 1.02
C LEU A 124 8.08 3.01 0.58
N VAL A 125 6.83 3.30 0.91
CA VAL A 125 5.65 2.67 0.33
C VAL A 125 4.96 3.66 -0.58
N VAL A 126 4.56 3.23 -1.78
CA VAL A 126 3.75 3.99 -2.72
C VAL A 126 2.48 3.21 -3.05
N GLU A 127 1.34 3.86 -2.93
CA GLU A 127 0.05 3.38 -3.46
C GLU A 127 -0.38 4.30 -4.61
N VAL A 128 -0.85 3.70 -5.69
CA VAL A 128 -1.44 4.42 -6.82
C VAL A 128 -2.95 4.31 -6.69
N ALA A 129 -3.61 5.42 -6.40
CA ALA A 129 -4.98 5.43 -5.92
C ALA A 129 -5.96 6.07 -6.92
N ASP A 130 -6.94 5.30 -7.35
CA ASP A 130 -8.14 5.78 -8.04
C ASP A 130 -9.40 5.40 -7.22
N ALA A 131 -9.95 4.23 -7.42
CA ALA A 131 -11.10 3.72 -6.66
C ALA A 131 -10.75 3.35 -5.20
N THR A 132 -9.47 3.22 -4.85
CA THR A 132 -8.99 2.85 -3.51
C THR A 132 -8.64 4.04 -2.63
N LEU A 133 -8.71 5.27 -3.12
CA LEU A 133 -8.19 6.48 -2.47
C LEU A 133 -8.61 6.61 -1.00
N GLU A 134 -9.87 6.37 -0.68
CA GLU A 134 -10.36 6.43 0.71
C GLU A 134 -9.74 5.37 1.61
N ARG A 135 -9.50 4.15 1.10
CA ARG A 135 -8.83 3.08 1.83
C ARG A 135 -7.36 3.41 2.06
N ASP A 136 -6.70 3.98 1.06
CA ASP A 136 -5.28 4.31 1.10
C ASP A 136 -5.02 5.50 2.02
N ARG A 137 -5.87 6.55 1.98
CA ARG A 137 -5.87 7.67 2.93
C ARG A 137 -6.31 7.29 4.35
N GLY A 138 -7.09 6.23 4.50
CA GLY A 138 -7.66 5.77 5.77
C GLY A 138 -6.91 4.58 6.37
N LEU A 139 -7.36 3.38 6.06
CA LEU A 139 -6.88 2.14 6.68
C LEU A 139 -5.39 1.91 6.42
N LYS A 140 -4.95 1.92 5.16
CA LYS A 140 -3.55 1.62 4.81
C LYS A 140 -2.59 2.66 5.42
N LYS A 141 -2.93 3.95 5.36
CA LYS A 141 -2.13 5.00 6.00
C LYS A 141 -1.92 4.75 7.49
N ARG A 142 -2.97 4.35 8.23
CA ARG A 142 -2.85 4.02 9.66
C ARG A 142 -2.00 2.78 9.89
N LEU A 143 -2.15 1.74 9.06
CA LEU A 143 -1.36 0.51 9.16
C LEU A 143 0.13 0.78 8.96
N TYR A 144 0.48 1.55 7.93
CA TYR A 144 1.88 1.90 7.64
C TYR A 144 2.47 2.81 8.73
N ALA A 145 1.71 3.78 9.23
CA ALA A 145 2.15 4.61 10.36
C ALA A 145 2.35 3.78 11.65
N ALA A 146 1.42 2.85 11.97
CA ALA A 146 1.53 1.96 13.12
C ALA A 146 2.74 1.04 13.04
N ALA A 147 3.09 0.60 11.84
CA ALA A 147 4.27 -0.21 11.59
C ALA A 147 5.59 0.59 11.61
N GLY A 148 5.52 1.92 11.71
CA GLY A 148 6.70 2.79 11.74
C GLY A 148 7.35 3.01 10.37
N ILE A 149 6.65 2.76 9.27
CA ILE A 149 7.15 3.02 7.91
C ILE A 149 7.34 4.53 7.74
N ALA A 150 8.58 4.96 7.55
CA ALA A 150 8.97 6.36 7.62
C ALA A 150 8.32 7.22 6.52
N ASN A 151 8.14 6.67 5.33
CA ASN A 151 7.62 7.40 4.17
C ASN A 151 6.51 6.60 3.51
N TYR A 152 5.35 7.23 3.36
CA TYR A 152 4.18 6.69 2.68
C TYR A 152 3.67 7.70 1.67
N TRP A 153 3.57 7.32 0.41
CA TRP A 153 3.11 8.18 -0.66
C TRP A 153 1.86 7.63 -1.34
N ILE A 154 0.96 8.52 -1.71
CA ILE A 154 -0.22 8.20 -2.51
C ILE A 154 -0.16 9.02 -3.81
N LEU A 155 0.01 8.33 -4.95
CA LEU A 155 -0.22 8.96 -6.25
C LEU A 155 -1.73 8.96 -6.50
N ASN A 156 -2.35 10.08 -6.21
CA ASN A 156 -3.79 10.28 -6.31
C ASN A 156 -4.18 10.60 -7.75
N LEU A 157 -4.73 9.61 -8.45
CA LEU A 157 -5.13 9.73 -9.85
C LEU A 157 -6.41 10.57 -10.03
N VAL A 158 -7.23 10.71 -8.97
CA VAL A 158 -8.49 11.46 -9.01
C VAL A 158 -8.22 12.95 -9.08
N ASP A 159 -7.35 13.44 -8.18
CA ASP A 159 -7.03 14.87 -8.04
C ASP A 159 -5.72 15.24 -8.78
N ARG A 160 -5.04 14.26 -9.40
CA ARG A 160 -3.76 14.40 -10.11
C ARG A 160 -2.70 15.09 -9.25
N GLN A 161 -2.40 14.45 -8.12
CA GLN A 161 -1.43 14.96 -7.15
C GLN A 161 -0.68 13.82 -6.46
N LEU A 162 0.47 14.13 -5.86
CA LEU A 162 1.23 13.20 -5.03
C LEU A 162 1.14 13.66 -3.56
N GLU A 163 0.63 12.77 -2.71
CA GLU A 163 0.51 12.99 -1.27
C GLU A 163 1.66 12.29 -0.57
N CYS A 164 2.56 13.05 0.03
CA CYS A 164 3.75 12.54 0.71
C CYS A 164 3.55 12.63 2.22
N TYR A 165 3.42 11.48 2.87
CA TYR A 165 3.27 11.36 4.33
C TYR A 165 4.59 10.91 4.93
N SER A 166 4.98 11.55 6.05
CA SER A 166 6.21 11.22 6.79
C SER A 166 6.07 11.45 8.29
N GLU A 167 7.10 11.05 9.06
CA GLU A 167 7.13 11.15 10.53
C GLU A 167 5.96 10.37 11.19
N PRO A 168 5.95 9.02 11.09
CA PRO A 168 4.95 8.22 11.76
C PRO A 168 5.07 8.36 13.29
N ALA A 169 3.93 8.55 13.96
CA ALA A 169 3.86 8.68 15.42
C ALA A 169 2.54 8.16 15.97
N ILE A 170 2.50 7.92 17.28
CA ILE A 170 1.26 7.68 17.99
C ILE A 170 0.69 9.03 18.41
N GLY A 171 -0.47 9.37 17.91
CA GLY A 171 -1.14 10.65 18.17
C GLY A 171 -2.61 10.47 18.57
N PRO A 172 -3.31 11.55 18.93
CA PRO A 172 -4.74 11.49 19.19
C PRO A 172 -5.50 11.13 17.90
N ASP A 173 -6.43 10.17 18.01
CA ASP A 173 -7.34 9.87 16.89
C ASP A 173 -8.38 10.98 16.74
N ASN A 174 -8.20 11.83 15.74
CA ASN A 174 -9.12 12.96 15.46
C ASN A 174 -10.35 12.51 14.64
N GLN A 175 -10.53 11.22 14.33
CA GLN A 175 -11.61 10.75 13.46
C GLN A 175 -12.78 10.05 14.16
N GLY A 176 -12.73 9.86 15.47
CA GLY A 176 -13.85 9.18 16.13
C GLY A 176 -13.89 9.34 17.62
N GLY A 177 -14.51 10.33 18.12
CA GLY A 177 -15.22 10.51 19.41
C GLY A 177 -14.71 9.84 20.70
N ASN A 178 -13.76 8.95 20.65
CA ASN A 178 -13.04 8.38 21.77
C ASN A 178 -11.57 8.85 21.73
N LEU A 179 -11.04 9.25 22.88
CA LEU A 179 -9.63 9.64 23.10
C LEU A 179 -8.65 8.45 22.93
N GLU A 180 -8.87 7.59 21.96
CA GLU A 180 -7.94 6.52 21.64
C GLU A 180 -6.79 7.08 20.80
N THR A 181 -5.57 6.73 21.20
CA THR A 181 -4.37 7.09 20.44
C THR A 181 -4.31 6.22 19.20
N ALA A 182 -4.21 6.87 18.02
CA ALA A 182 -4.03 6.17 16.75
C ALA A 182 -2.65 6.48 16.17
N ALA A 183 -2.14 5.56 15.37
CA ALA A 183 -0.95 5.82 14.59
C ALA A 183 -1.28 6.78 13.44
N VAL A 184 -0.48 7.83 13.30
CA VAL A 184 -0.64 8.89 12.29
C VAL A 184 0.71 9.28 11.72
N TYR A 185 0.71 9.85 10.52
CA TYR A 185 1.85 10.62 10.01
C TYR A 185 1.69 12.08 10.44
N GLN A 186 2.74 12.67 11.01
CA GLN A 186 2.72 14.06 11.50
C GLN A 186 2.87 15.06 10.36
N GLN A 187 3.53 14.68 9.27
CA GLN A 187 3.75 15.51 8.10
C GLN A 187 2.95 14.98 6.91
N CYS A 188 2.39 15.91 6.16
CA CYS A 188 1.76 15.65 4.87
C CYS A 188 2.09 16.80 3.92
N GLN A 189 2.77 16.49 2.83
CA GLN A 189 3.00 17.43 1.74
C GLN A 189 2.19 16.98 0.53
N ILE A 190 1.43 17.90 -0.09
CA ILE A 190 0.71 17.66 -1.32
C ILE A 190 1.44 18.36 -2.46
N LEU A 191 1.90 17.57 -3.43
CA LEU A 191 2.57 18.04 -4.63
C LEU A 191 1.59 17.99 -5.80
N THR A 192 1.46 19.11 -6.51
CA THR A 192 0.63 19.22 -7.72
C THR A 192 1.44 18.83 -8.95
N GLU A 193 0.79 18.71 -10.12
CA GLU A 193 1.42 18.28 -11.37
C GLU A 193 2.72 19.03 -11.74
N SER A 194 2.81 20.32 -11.43
CA SER A 194 4.00 21.13 -11.72
C SER A 194 5.09 21.09 -10.64
N SER A 195 4.87 20.37 -9.56
CA SER A 195 5.83 20.27 -8.46
C SER A 195 6.92 19.27 -8.77
N GLU A 196 8.16 19.61 -8.43
CA GLU A 196 9.28 18.67 -8.41
C GLU A 196 9.10 17.65 -7.27
N ILE A 197 9.52 16.41 -7.53
CA ILE A 197 9.40 15.32 -6.55
C ILE A 197 10.67 15.24 -5.72
N GLY A 198 10.60 15.67 -4.46
CA GLY A 198 11.68 15.51 -3.49
C GLY A 198 11.71 14.10 -2.90
N LEU A 199 12.81 13.38 -3.05
CA LEU A 199 12.95 12.03 -2.48
C LEU A 199 13.38 12.08 -1.00
N PRO A 200 12.90 11.17 -0.14
CA PRO A 200 13.21 11.15 1.30
C PRO A 200 14.71 11.00 1.62
N TRP A 201 15.48 10.44 0.69
CA TRP A 201 16.94 10.25 0.81
C TRP A 201 17.74 11.28 0.01
N GLY A 202 17.09 12.30 -0.58
CA GLY A 202 17.71 13.28 -1.45
C GLY A 202 17.93 12.78 -2.89
N VAL A 203 18.12 13.72 -3.80
CA VAL A 203 18.48 13.42 -5.20
C VAL A 203 20.00 13.50 -5.31
N GLY A 204 20.65 12.40 -5.64
CA GLY A 204 22.09 12.37 -5.88
C GLY A 204 22.43 12.79 -7.31
N GLY A 205 23.31 13.82 -7.47
CA GLY A 205 23.89 14.21 -8.76
C GLY A 205 23.13 15.30 -9.52
N ASP A 206 23.64 15.62 -10.72
CA ASP A 206 23.11 16.67 -11.63
C ASP A 206 21.91 16.18 -12.47
N ARG A 207 21.09 15.27 -11.95
CA ARG A 207 19.91 14.78 -12.66
C ARG A 207 18.75 15.75 -12.45
N GLU A 208 18.03 16.05 -13.52
CA GLU A 208 16.75 16.76 -13.41
C GLU A 208 15.77 15.94 -12.58
N THR A 209 15.17 16.59 -11.57
CA THR A 209 14.15 15.98 -10.76
C THR A 209 12.85 15.96 -11.56
N PRO A 210 12.20 14.79 -11.75
CA PRO A 210 10.92 14.73 -12.45
C PRO A 210 9.85 15.50 -11.69
N ILE A 211 8.87 15.98 -12.43
CA ILE A 211 7.67 16.60 -11.87
C ILE A 211 6.55 15.57 -11.72
N VAL A 212 5.57 15.89 -10.87
CA VAL A 212 4.45 14.98 -10.62
C VAL A 212 3.67 14.62 -11.88
N ALA A 213 3.59 15.56 -12.86
CA ALA A 213 2.93 15.31 -14.15
C ALA A 213 3.52 14.12 -14.94
N ASP A 214 4.80 13.80 -14.74
CA ASP A 214 5.49 12.71 -15.44
C ASP A 214 5.04 11.32 -14.97
N LEU A 215 4.23 11.25 -13.91
CA LEU A 215 3.72 10.00 -13.32
C LEU A 215 2.31 9.61 -13.79
N PHE A 216 1.71 10.36 -14.74
CA PHE A 216 0.33 10.11 -15.20
C PHE A 216 0.21 9.65 -16.65
#